data_721c64c2d99a4e7f3f3f2446cbed0cdc
#
_entry.id   721c64c2d99a4e7f3f3f2446cbed0cdc
#
_cell.length_a   1.000
_cell.length_b   1.000
_cell.length_c   1.000
_cell.angle_alpha   90.00
_cell.angle_beta   90.00
_cell.angle_gamma   90.00
#
_symmetry.space_group_name_H-M   'P 1'
#
loop_
_entity.id
_entity.type
_entity.pdbx_description
1 polymer ?
#
loop_
_entity_poly.entity_id
_entity_poly.type
_entity_poly.pdbx_seq_one_letter_code
_entity_poly.pdbx_strand_id
1 'polypeptide(L)'
;AGVQGTLLFFNVINGILEENCEEDIEFTIQDRAYIIIQLRNSALGSTYVKEGKTYDLTSSFVEIPKEPNLDIDYKGIHIGLSIPTLKTDTAINQKCAQEIKNKQAEEIADVIDIMYAYEILKYIESVEFNDEAIEFNTLSVKNKKDIVDILPLALNKEILSTITKIKDYDDNYLKVQGDDLTLDVSLLTSD
;
A
#
# COMPACT_ATOMS: atom_id res chain seq x y z
N ALA A 1 1.69 -18.80 -2.19
CA ALA A 1 1.81 -17.84 -3.30
C ALA A 1 3.01 -16.96 -3.03
N GLY A 2 3.91 -16.82 -4.01
CA GLY A 2 5.07 -15.94 -3.84
C GLY A 2 4.66 -14.46 -3.92
N VAL A 3 5.58 -13.55 -3.60
CA VAL A 3 5.37 -12.08 -3.63
C VAL A 3 4.65 -11.60 -4.90
N GLN A 4 4.99 -12.15 -6.07
CA GLN A 4 4.31 -11.86 -7.34
C GLN A 4 2.82 -12.20 -7.32
N GLY A 5 2.41 -13.28 -6.66
CA GLY A 5 1.01 -13.67 -6.58
C GLY A 5 0.19 -12.68 -5.74
N THR A 6 0.76 -12.18 -4.66
CA THR A 6 0.12 -11.17 -3.81
C THR A 6 -0.02 -9.83 -4.53
N LEU A 7 1.02 -9.36 -5.22
CA LEU A 7 0.98 -8.14 -6.01
C LEU A 7 -0.06 -8.23 -7.13
N LEU A 8 -0.13 -9.36 -7.84
CA LEU A 8 -1.14 -9.61 -8.87
C LEU A 8 -2.56 -9.59 -8.31
N PHE A 9 -2.78 -10.23 -7.16
CA PHE A 9 -4.07 -10.24 -6.49
C PHE A 9 -4.56 -8.82 -6.19
N PHE A 10 -3.75 -8.00 -5.55
CA PHE A 10 -4.13 -6.61 -5.26
C PHE A 10 -4.33 -5.77 -6.53
N ASN A 11 -3.54 -5.98 -7.57
CA ASN A 11 -3.74 -5.28 -8.85
C ASN A 11 -5.09 -5.64 -9.50
N VAL A 12 -5.52 -6.90 -9.42
CA VAL A 12 -6.83 -7.32 -9.93
C VAL A 12 -7.95 -6.66 -9.13
N ILE A 13 -7.86 -6.66 -7.80
CA ILE A 13 -8.85 -6.00 -6.94
C ILE A 13 -8.91 -4.50 -7.22
N ASN A 14 -7.76 -3.84 -7.28
CA ASN A 14 -7.70 -2.41 -7.59
C ASN A 14 -8.36 -2.12 -8.95
N GLY A 15 -8.09 -2.91 -10.00
CA GLY A 15 -8.70 -2.75 -11.30
C GLY A 15 -10.23 -2.91 -11.26
N ILE A 16 -10.74 -3.92 -10.54
CA ILE A 16 -12.20 -4.10 -10.39
C ILE A 16 -12.83 -2.90 -9.69
N LEU A 17 -12.20 -2.36 -8.66
CA LEU A 17 -12.72 -1.21 -7.93
C LEU A 17 -12.72 0.05 -8.81
N GLU A 18 -11.63 0.33 -9.51
CA GLU A 18 -11.51 1.48 -10.42
C GLU A 18 -12.54 1.41 -11.58
N GLU A 19 -12.77 0.23 -12.16
CA GLU A 19 -13.72 0.04 -13.28
C GLU A 19 -15.18 0.18 -12.86
N ASN A 20 -15.53 -0.04 -11.59
CA ASN A 20 -16.91 -0.05 -11.10
C ASN A 20 -17.26 1.16 -10.22
N CYS A 21 -16.37 2.12 -10.09
CA CYS A 21 -16.60 3.34 -9.32
C CYS A 21 -16.82 4.55 -10.22
N GLU A 22 -17.50 5.56 -9.70
CA GLU A 22 -17.66 6.84 -10.37
C GLU A 22 -16.28 7.51 -10.57
N GLU A 23 -16.07 8.18 -11.70
CA GLU A 23 -14.76 8.71 -12.12
C GLU A 23 -14.10 9.68 -11.12
N ASP A 24 -14.89 10.30 -10.23
CA ASP A 24 -14.43 11.31 -9.29
C ASP A 24 -14.00 10.74 -7.91
N ILE A 25 -14.07 9.41 -7.73
CA ILE A 25 -13.73 8.80 -6.45
C ILE A 25 -12.34 8.16 -6.53
N GLU A 26 -11.38 8.71 -5.80
CA GLU A 26 -10.07 8.10 -5.60
C GLU A 26 -10.06 7.32 -4.28
N PHE A 27 -9.96 5.99 -4.38
CA PHE A 27 -9.78 5.14 -3.22
C PHE A 27 -8.31 5.00 -2.85
N THR A 28 -8.07 4.93 -1.54
CA THR A 28 -6.76 4.59 -0.98
C THR A 28 -6.63 3.08 -0.75
N ILE A 29 -5.42 2.63 -0.45
CA ILE A 29 -5.18 1.23 -0.06
C ILE A 29 -5.93 0.87 1.24
N GLN A 30 -6.25 1.83 2.10
CA GLN A 30 -7.07 1.64 3.31
C GLN A 30 -8.52 1.33 2.95
N ASP A 31 -9.11 2.10 2.05
CA ASP A 31 -10.49 1.90 1.60
C ASP A 31 -10.68 0.51 1.00
N ARG A 32 -9.67 -0.02 0.31
CA ARG A 32 -9.68 -1.36 -0.28
C ARG A 32 -10.05 -2.44 0.75
N ALA A 33 -9.49 -2.34 1.95
CA ALA A 33 -9.73 -3.32 3.01
C ALA A 33 -11.22 -3.38 3.37
N TYR A 34 -11.81 -2.23 3.61
CA TYR A 34 -13.23 -2.12 3.95
C TYR A 34 -14.12 -2.59 2.78
N ILE A 35 -13.81 -2.17 1.57
CA ILE A 35 -14.57 -2.53 0.37
C ILE A 35 -14.56 -4.05 0.14
N ILE A 36 -13.41 -4.72 0.29
CA ILE A 36 -13.31 -6.18 0.15
C ILE A 36 -14.24 -6.88 1.14
N ILE A 37 -14.30 -6.43 2.39
CA ILE A 37 -15.21 -6.99 3.39
C ILE A 37 -16.68 -6.78 2.98
N GLN A 38 -17.04 -5.61 2.48
CA GLN A 38 -18.40 -5.33 2.03
C GLN A 38 -18.80 -6.16 0.80
N LEU A 39 -17.87 -6.32 -0.15
CA LEU A 39 -18.08 -7.17 -1.32
C LEU A 39 -18.31 -8.63 -0.90
N ARG A 40 -17.49 -9.15 0.02
CA ARG A 40 -17.70 -10.50 0.56
C ARG A 40 -19.05 -10.63 1.23
N ASN A 41 -19.42 -9.68 2.12
CA ASN A 41 -20.74 -9.69 2.77
C ASN A 41 -21.88 -9.84 1.77
N SER A 42 -21.80 -9.10 0.68
CA SER A 42 -22.82 -9.09 -0.36
C SER A 42 -22.84 -10.38 -1.20
N ALA A 43 -21.67 -10.95 -1.51
CA ALA A 43 -21.54 -12.06 -2.44
C ALA A 43 -21.59 -13.44 -1.77
N LEU A 44 -20.99 -13.58 -0.58
CA LEU A 44 -20.78 -14.87 0.11
C LEU A 44 -21.44 -14.93 1.50
N GLY A 45 -22.03 -13.81 1.95
CA GLY A 45 -22.61 -13.69 3.28
C GLY A 45 -21.59 -13.21 4.33
N SER A 46 -22.14 -12.80 5.48
CA SER A 46 -21.38 -12.13 6.53
C SER A 46 -20.54 -13.06 7.40
N THR A 47 -20.75 -14.36 7.34
CA THR A 47 -20.00 -15.32 8.15
C THR A 47 -18.67 -15.64 7.51
N TYR A 48 -17.58 -15.50 8.26
CA TYR A 48 -16.23 -15.84 7.83
C TYR A 48 -15.52 -16.66 8.90
N VAL A 49 -14.91 -17.77 8.48
CA VAL A 49 -14.15 -18.65 9.39
C VAL A 49 -12.67 -18.53 9.07
N LYS A 50 -11.86 -18.19 10.06
CA LYS A 50 -10.40 -18.14 9.96
C LYS A 50 -9.78 -18.79 11.18
N GLU A 51 -8.89 -19.77 10.97
CA GLU A 51 -8.17 -20.47 12.03
C GLU A 51 -9.09 -21.03 13.13
N GLY A 52 -10.28 -21.51 12.74
CA GLY A 52 -11.27 -22.07 13.67
C GLY A 52 -12.10 -21.03 14.44
N LYS A 53 -11.88 -19.73 14.23
CA LYS A 53 -12.69 -18.65 14.78
C LYS A 53 -13.69 -18.17 13.73
N THR A 54 -14.93 -17.98 14.15
CA THR A 54 -16.01 -17.46 13.30
C THR A 54 -16.16 -15.96 13.54
N TYR A 55 -16.18 -15.20 12.46
CA TYR A 55 -16.36 -13.75 12.45
C TYR A 55 -17.69 -13.40 11.78
N ASP A 56 -18.38 -12.42 12.33
CA ASP A 56 -19.50 -11.75 11.66
C ASP A 56 -18.99 -10.43 11.06
N LEU A 57 -18.83 -10.43 9.75
CA LEU A 57 -18.29 -9.28 9.02
C LEU A 57 -19.23 -8.07 8.99
N THR A 58 -20.51 -8.22 9.39
CA THR A 58 -21.40 -7.07 9.57
C THR A 58 -21.02 -6.23 10.77
N SER A 59 -20.25 -6.80 11.71
CA SER A 59 -19.71 -6.09 12.88
C SER A 59 -18.39 -5.38 12.59
N SER A 60 -17.99 -5.28 11.30
CA SER A 60 -16.82 -4.51 10.91
C SER A 60 -17.03 -3.03 11.19
N PHE A 61 -16.05 -2.38 11.77
CA PHE A 61 -16.04 -0.96 12.00
C PHE A 61 -14.66 -0.38 11.75
N VAL A 62 -14.63 0.91 11.41
CA VAL A 62 -13.42 1.67 11.22
C VAL A 62 -13.07 2.32 12.55
N GLU A 63 -11.91 1.99 13.10
CA GLU A 63 -11.33 2.70 14.22
C GLU A 63 -10.31 3.68 13.65
N ILE A 64 -10.54 4.99 13.86
CA ILE A 64 -9.61 6.02 13.36
C ILE A 64 -8.56 6.28 14.44
N PRO A 65 -7.37 5.67 14.39
CA PRO A 65 -6.29 5.97 15.29
C PRO A 65 -5.73 7.37 15.03
N LYS A 66 -4.83 7.83 15.90
CA LYS A 66 -4.15 9.11 15.68
C LYS A 66 -3.24 9.00 14.44
N GLU A 67 -3.47 9.83 13.45
CA GLU A 67 -2.64 9.86 12.25
C GLU A 67 -1.16 10.08 12.58
N PRO A 68 -0.26 9.32 11.92
CA PRO A 68 1.17 9.58 12.02
C PRO A 68 1.53 10.92 11.38
N ASN A 69 2.66 11.51 11.80
CA ASN A 69 3.21 12.64 11.07
C ASN A 69 3.72 12.19 9.71
N LEU A 70 3.23 12.81 8.66
CA LEU A 70 3.55 12.48 7.27
C LEU A 70 4.67 13.35 6.68
N ASP A 71 5.17 14.32 7.44
CA ASP A 71 6.22 15.22 7.00
C ASP A 71 7.57 14.84 7.63
N ILE A 72 8.61 14.81 6.81
CA ILE A 72 9.97 14.50 7.20
C ILE A 72 10.91 15.63 6.74
N ASP A 73 11.62 16.23 7.69
CA ASP A 73 12.63 17.25 7.44
C ASP A 73 14.03 16.69 7.66
N TYR A 74 14.87 16.70 6.64
CA TYR A 74 16.24 16.19 6.72
C TYR A 74 17.22 17.09 5.97
N LYS A 75 17.98 17.92 6.69
CA LYS A 75 19.09 18.73 6.15
C LYS A 75 18.74 19.52 4.89
N GLY A 76 17.61 20.22 4.89
CA GLY A 76 17.12 21.02 3.77
C GLY A 76 16.39 20.19 2.70
N ILE A 77 16.12 18.93 2.96
CA ILE A 77 15.22 18.09 2.17
C ILE A 77 13.93 17.93 2.98
N HIS A 78 12.80 18.32 2.40
CA HIS A 78 11.49 18.09 2.97
C HIS A 78 10.77 17.03 2.13
N ILE A 79 10.25 15.99 2.78
CA ILE A 79 9.49 14.91 2.15
C ILE A 79 8.09 14.89 2.75
N GLY A 80 7.09 15.13 1.92
CA GLY A 80 5.69 14.88 2.25
C GLY A 80 5.30 13.45 1.87
N LEU A 81 4.68 12.74 2.79
CA LEU A 81 4.15 11.40 2.56
C LEU A 81 2.63 11.44 2.55
N SER A 82 2.03 10.53 1.82
CA SER A 82 0.58 10.31 1.81
C SER A 82 0.25 8.82 1.76
N ILE A 83 -1.00 8.47 2.08
CA ILE A 83 -1.51 7.12 1.88
C ILE A 83 -1.71 6.90 0.39
N PRO A 84 -1.13 5.84 -0.20
CA PRO A 84 -1.23 5.60 -1.63
C PRO A 84 -2.67 5.40 -2.08
N THR A 85 -3.03 5.98 -3.22
CA THR A 85 -4.27 5.63 -3.93
C THR A 85 -4.13 4.23 -4.55
N LEU A 86 -5.26 3.56 -4.85
CA LEU A 86 -5.25 2.27 -5.56
C LEU A 86 -4.54 2.37 -6.91
N LYS A 87 -4.72 3.49 -7.61
CA LYS A 87 -4.09 3.78 -8.90
C LYS A 87 -2.57 3.87 -8.78
N THR A 88 -2.08 4.59 -7.77
CA THR A 88 -0.65 4.69 -7.48
C THR A 88 -0.07 3.34 -7.08
N ASP A 89 -0.73 2.60 -6.18
CA ASP A 89 -0.33 1.26 -5.76
C ASP A 89 -0.21 0.30 -6.95
N THR A 90 -1.22 0.28 -7.83
CA THR A 90 -1.24 -0.55 -9.04
C THR A 90 -0.08 -0.21 -9.98
N ALA A 91 0.11 1.06 -10.31
CA ALA A 91 1.13 1.50 -11.26
C ALA A 91 2.55 1.15 -10.76
N ILE A 92 2.82 1.38 -9.48
CA ILE A 92 4.12 1.12 -8.87
C ILE A 92 4.35 -0.38 -8.72
N ASN A 93 3.35 -1.17 -8.28
CA ASN A 93 3.46 -2.62 -8.16
C ASN A 93 3.73 -3.30 -9.51
N GLN A 94 3.11 -2.84 -10.59
CA GLN A 94 3.36 -3.36 -11.94
C GLN A 94 4.83 -3.15 -12.36
N LYS A 95 5.40 -1.97 -12.09
CA LYS A 95 6.80 -1.68 -12.38
C LYS A 95 7.76 -2.49 -11.53
N CYS A 96 7.49 -2.61 -10.24
CA CYS A 96 8.25 -3.45 -9.32
C CYS A 96 8.25 -4.92 -9.82
N ALA A 97 7.09 -5.47 -10.13
CA ALA A 97 6.97 -6.84 -10.63
C ALA A 97 7.72 -7.06 -11.96
N GLN A 98 7.70 -6.08 -12.88
CA GLN A 98 8.46 -6.14 -14.12
C GLN A 98 9.97 -6.16 -13.87
N GLU A 99 10.48 -5.35 -12.96
CA GLU A 99 11.92 -5.30 -12.63
C GLU A 99 12.36 -6.60 -11.94
N ILE A 100 11.60 -7.10 -10.97
CA ILE A 100 11.90 -8.36 -10.26
C ILE A 100 11.87 -9.57 -11.21
N LYS A 101 10.94 -9.60 -12.17
CA LYS A 101 10.79 -10.73 -13.10
C LYS A 101 12.09 -11.03 -13.88
N ASN A 102 12.92 -10.04 -14.09
CA ASN A 102 14.18 -10.18 -14.83
C ASN A 102 15.37 -10.59 -13.93
N LYS A 103 15.16 -10.71 -12.61
CA LYS A 103 16.18 -11.11 -11.65
C LYS A 103 16.24 -12.63 -11.48
N GLN A 104 17.45 -13.15 -11.32
CA GLN A 104 17.66 -14.57 -11.03
C GLN A 104 17.46 -14.87 -9.54
N ALA A 105 17.16 -16.12 -9.21
CA ALA A 105 16.91 -16.54 -7.83
C ALA A 105 18.13 -16.32 -6.88
N GLU A 106 19.34 -16.17 -7.44
CA GLU A 106 20.57 -15.93 -6.67
C GLU A 106 20.72 -14.47 -6.23
N GLU A 107 19.88 -13.55 -6.74
CA GLU A 107 19.90 -12.12 -6.47
C GLU A 107 18.82 -11.69 -5.43
N ILE A 108 18.59 -12.51 -4.40
CA ILE A 108 17.54 -12.25 -3.38
C ILE A 108 17.73 -10.90 -2.69
N ALA A 109 18.96 -10.52 -2.38
CA ALA A 109 19.25 -9.23 -1.74
C ALA A 109 18.83 -8.07 -2.64
N ASP A 110 19.15 -8.13 -3.93
CA ASP A 110 18.78 -7.10 -4.91
C ASP A 110 17.25 -7.00 -5.07
N VAL A 111 16.55 -8.13 -5.01
CA VAL A 111 15.08 -8.15 -5.07
C VAL A 111 14.48 -7.42 -3.87
N ILE A 112 15.04 -7.64 -2.67
CA ILE A 112 14.59 -6.96 -1.45
C ILE A 112 14.81 -5.45 -1.57
N ASP A 113 15.98 -5.01 -2.01
CA ASP A 113 16.31 -3.60 -2.19
C ASP A 113 15.40 -2.93 -3.22
N ILE A 114 15.11 -3.61 -4.33
CA ILE A 114 14.13 -3.14 -5.33
C ILE A 114 12.76 -2.97 -4.68
N MET A 115 12.28 -3.97 -3.93
CA MET A 115 10.98 -3.90 -3.27
C MET A 115 10.90 -2.72 -2.29
N TYR A 116 11.94 -2.48 -1.50
CA TYR A 116 11.98 -1.34 -0.58
C TYR A 116 11.95 0.01 -1.31
N ALA A 117 12.71 0.15 -2.41
CA ALA A 117 12.68 1.37 -3.20
C ALA A 117 11.29 1.65 -3.78
N TYR A 118 10.63 0.64 -4.34
CA TYR A 118 9.28 0.79 -4.86
C TYR A 118 8.23 1.00 -3.77
N GLU A 119 8.44 0.43 -2.58
CA GLU A 119 7.56 0.69 -1.43
C GLU A 119 7.64 2.15 -0.98
N ILE A 120 8.84 2.72 -0.88
CA ILE A 120 9.04 4.14 -0.58
C ILE A 120 8.28 5.01 -1.61
N LEU A 121 8.40 4.70 -2.89
CA LEU A 121 7.78 5.46 -3.98
C LEU A 121 6.26 5.57 -3.89
N LYS A 122 5.58 4.58 -3.29
CA LYS A 122 4.13 4.60 -3.14
C LYS A 122 3.65 5.73 -2.24
N TYR A 123 4.43 6.04 -1.22
CA TYR A 123 4.04 6.95 -0.15
C TYR A 123 4.55 8.38 -0.32
N ILE A 124 5.55 8.63 -1.17
CA ILE A 124 6.04 10.00 -1.40
C ILE A 124 5.04 10.78 -2.25
N GLU A 125 4.51 11.85 -1.68
CA GLU A 125 3.65 12.81 -2.34
C GLU A 125 4.43 13.99 -2.90
N SER A 126 5.34 14.55 -2.09
CA SER A 126 6.12 15.72 -2.45
C SER A 126 7.58 15.60 -2.00
N VAL A 127 8.46 16.26 -2.73
CA VAL A 127 9.87 16.40 -2.40
C VAL A 127 10.24 17.86 -2.60
N GLU A 128 10.82 18.49 -1.57
CA GLU A 128 11.38 19.82 -1.66
C GLU A 128 12.87 19.78 -1.28
N PHE A 129 13.67 20.54 -1.96
CA PHE A 129 15.10 20.66 -1.69
C PHE A 129 15.50 22.13 -1.63
N ASN A 130 15.98 22.60 -0.47
CA ASN A 130 16.35 24.00 -0.24
C ASN A 130 15.25 25.00 -0.66
N ASP A 131 14.01 24.74 -0.27
CA ASP A 131 12.81 25.52 -0.58
C ASP A 131 12.40 25.49 -2.07
N GLU A 132 13.00 24.60 -2.87
CA GLU A 132 12.58 24.35 -4.25
C GLU A 132 11.75 23.05 -4.32
N ALA A 133 10.46 23.18 -4.61
CA ALA A 133 9.56 22.05 -4.75
C ALA A 133 9.83 21.28 -6.07
N ILE A 134 9.94 19.96 -5.97
CA ILE A 134 9.96 19.05 -7.11
C ILE A 134 8.53 18.57 -7.34
N GLU A 135 7.99 18.77 -8.53
CA GLU A 135 6.68 18.26 -8.93
C GLU A 135 6.71 16.72 -9.04
N PHE A 136 6.91 16.06 -7.89
CA PHE A 136 7.16 14.63 -7.80
C PHE A 136 6.02 13.80 -8.42
N ASN A 137 4.77 14.21 -8.21
CA ASN A 137 3.59 13.50 -8.71
C ASN A 137 3.48 13.49 -10.23
N THR A 138 4.08 14.46 -10.92
CA THR A 138 4.08 14.53 -12.40
C THR A 138 5.14 13.64 -13.03
N LEU A 139 6.11 13.15 -12.25
CA LEU A 139 7.21 12.35 -12.75
C LEU A 139 6.78 10.92 -13.10
N SER A 140 7.44 10.35 -14.10
CA SER A 140 7.35 8.91 -14.38
C SER A 140 7.86 8.08 -13.19
N VAL A 141 7.36 6.86 -13.01
CA VAL A 141 7.83 5.95 -11.95
C VAL A 141 9.35 5.76 -11.99
N LYS A 142 9.95 5.71 -13.20
CA LYS A 142 11.41 5.63 -13.35
C LYS A 142 12.10 6.85 -12.76
N ASN A 143 11.66 8.06 -13.11
CA ASN A 143 12.29 9.29 -12.62
C ASN A 143 12.10 9.45 -11.10
N LYS A 144 10.93 9.04 -10.57
CA LYS A 144 10.70 8.96 -9.12
C LYS A 144 11.72 8.05 -8.44
N LYS A 145 11.96 6.85 -9.02
CA LYS A 145 12.93 5.90 -8.51
C LYS A 145 14.35 6.48 -8.53
N ASP A 146 14.75 7.11 -9.63
CA ASP A 146 16.06 7.74 -9.75
C ASP A 146 16.29 8.79 -8.64
N ILE A 147 15.26 9.53 -8.24
CA ILE A 147 15.30 10.47 -7.09
C ILE A 147 15.50 9.71 -5.77
N VAL A 148 14.70 8.68 -5.51
CA VAL A 148 14.80 7.89 -4.26
C VAL A 148 16.16 7.22 -4.13
N ASP A 149 16.73 6.72 -5.21
CA ASP A 149 18.03 6.04 -5.23
C ASP A 149 19.20 6.99 -4.85
N ILE A 150 19.05 8.30 -5.08
CA ILE A 150 20.07 9.30 -4.70
C ILE A 150 19.84 9.93 -3.33
N LEU A 151 18.70 9.66 -2.65
CA LEU A 151 18.47 10.17 -1.31
C LEU A 151 19.47 9.58 -0.31
N PRO A 152 19.88 10.37 0.70
CA PRO A 152 20.76 9.86 1.76
C PRO A 152 20.17 8.62 2.44
N LEU A 153 20.98 7.60 2.68
CA LEU A 153 20.55 6.36 3.36
C LEU A 153 19.84 6.61 4.69
N ALA A 154 20.27 7.63 5.44
CA ALA A 154 19.65 8.01 6.71
C ALA A 154 18.21 8.51 6.49
N LEU A 155 17.98 9.30 5.44
CA LEU A 155 16.64 9.78 5.06
C LEU A 155 15.76 8.63 4.59
N ASN A 156 16.27 7.71 3.75
CA ASN A 156 15.50 6.53 3.32
C ASN A 156 15.09 5.66 4.52
N LYS A 157 15.94 5.51 5.54
CA LYS A 157 15.57 4.80 6.78
C LYS A 157 14.47 5.51 7.56
N GLU A 158 14.48 6.83 7.60
CA GLU A 158 13.45 7.63 8.27
C GLU A 158 12.12 7.53 7.53
N ILE A 159 12.14 7.62 6.20
CA ILE A 159 10.96 7.39 5.35
C ILE A 159 10.38 6.00 5.61
N LEU A 160 11.18 4.94 5.56
CA LEU A 160 10.72 3.58 5.84
C LEU A 160 10.16 3.42 7.26
N SER A 161 10.77 4.06 8.25
CA SER A 161 10.24 4.06 9.63
C SER A 161 8.87 4.74 9.72
N THR A 162 8.68 5.82 8.97
CA THR A 162 7.39 6.52 8.91
C THR A 162 6.34 5.70 8.15
N ILE A 163 6.72 5.07 7.04
CA ILE A 163 5.86 4.12 6.31
C ILE A 163 5.42 2.97 7.21
N THR A 164 6.31 2.44 8.05
CA THR A 164 5.95 1.40 9.03
C THR A 164 4.88 1.89 9.99
N LYS A 165 4.98 3.12 10.49
CA LYS A 165 3.94 3.72 11.36
C LYS A 165 2.61 3.93 10.62
N ILE A 166 2.66 4.30 9.33
CA ILE A 166 1.47 4.39 8.48
C ILE A 166 0.82 3.01 8.34
N LYS A 167 1.61 1.95 8.10
CA LYS A 167 1.11 0.58 8.01
C LYS A 167 0.53 0.08 9.33
N ASP A 168 1.19 0.36 10.45
CA ASP A 168 0.65 0.05 11.78
C ASP A 168 -0.69 0.79 12.01
N TYR A 169 -0.83 2.00 11.49
CA TYR A 169 -2.07 2.75 11.48
C TYR A 169 -3.12 2.04 10.62
N ASP A 170 -2.76 1.62 9.40
CA ASP A 170 -3.64 0.93 8.47
C ASP A 170 -4.10 -0.42 9.03
N ASP A 171 -3.21 -1.20 9.64
CA ASP A 171 -3.52 -2.49 10.24
C ASP A 171 -4.52 -2.36 11.41
N ASN A 172 -4.55 -1.20 12.08
CA ASN A 172 -5.47 -0.90 13.16
C ASN A 172 -6.72 -0.12 12.74
N TYR A 173 -6.81 0.26 11.46
CA TYR A 173 -7.91 1.07 10.94
C TYR A 173 -9.22 0.29 10.84
N LEU A 174 -9.17 -0.97 10.44
CA LEU A 174 -10.34 -1.82 10.27
C LEU A 174 -10.34 -2.99 11.25
N LYS A 175 -11.36 -3.02 12.11
CA LYS A 175 -11.58 -4.08 13.09
C LYS A 175 -12.83 -4.88 12.76
N VAL A 176 -12.79 -6.17 13.00
CA VAL A 176 -13.95 -7.04 12.97
C VAL A 176 -14.06 -7.76 14.31
N GLN A 177 -15.10 -7.48 15.07
CA GLN A 177 -15.30 -8.00 16.43
C GLN A 177 -14.09 -7.72 17.36
N GLY A 178 -13.40 -6.60 17.15
CA GLY A 178 -12.22 -6.20 17.94
C GLY A 178 -10.89 -6.81 17.49
N ASP A 179 -10.89 -7.67 16.46
CA ASP A 179 -9.70 -8.26 15.91
C ASP A 179 -9.29 -7.60 14.58
N ASP A 180 -8.00 -7.56 14.32
CA ASP A 180 -7.44 -7.17 13.03
C ASP A 180 -7.56 -8.35 12.06
N LEU A 181 -8.31 -8.19 10.99
CA LEU A 181 -8.38 -9.19 9.94
C LEU A 181 -7.34 -8.90 8.87
N THR A 182 -6.36 -9.76 8.75
CA THR A 182 -5.44 -9.73 7.59
C THR A 182 -6.23 -10.06 6.34
N LEU A 183 -6.21 -9.13 5.38
CA LEU A 183 -6.84 -9.35 4.08
C LEU A 183 -6.00 -10.33 3.26
N ASP A 184 -6.58 -11.45 2.95
CA ASP A 184 -6.01 -12.46 2.08
C ASP A 184 -7.06 -13.02 1.11
N VAL A 185 -6.62 -13.88 0.21
CA VAL A 185 -7.48 -14.51 -0.81
C VAL A 185 -8.63 -15.29 -0.19
N SER A 186 -8.47 -15.81 1.04
CA SER A 186 -9.50 -16.61 1.72
C SER A 186 -10.79 -15.80 2.02
N LEU A 187 -10.68 -14.47 2.13
CA LEU A 187 -11.83 -13.60 2.27
C LEU A 187 -12.76 -13.63 1.03
N LEU A 188 -12.23 -13.95 -0.14
CA LEU A 188 -12.98 -13.93 -1.40
C LEU A 188 -13.39 -15.33 -1.89
N THR A 189 -13.06 -16.38 -1.13
CA THR A 189 -13.44 -17.75 -1.44
C THR A 189 -14.51 -18.24 -0.47
N SER A 190 -15.45 -19.05 -0.99
CA SER A 190 -16.30 -19.89 -0.13
C SER A 190 -15.47 -21.08 0.36
N ASP A 191 -15.57 -21.38 1.64
CA ASP A 191 -15.05 -22.63 2.21
C ASP A 191 -15.59 -23.87 1.47
#